data_1bf58cd24895fea39e7b08204544e22a
#
_entry.id   1bf58cd24895fea39e7b08204544e22a
#
_cell.length_a   1.000
_cell.length_b   1.000
_cell.length_c   1.000
_cell.angle_alpha   90.00
_cell.angle_beta   90.00
_cell.angle_gamma   90.00
#
_symmetry.space_group_name_H-M   'P 1'
#
loop_
_entity.id
_entity.type
_entity.pdbx_description
1 polymer ?
#
loop_
_entity_poly.entity_id
_entity_poly.type
_entity_poly.pdbx_seq_one_letter_code
_entity_poly.pdbx_strand_id
1 'polypeptide(L)'
;MMVYNGNDIVPKFELLKATAIGRQQGFEAYKKALNFVSLNYPSTEEGKQAQQIYNNTLPLLAVKDFVPEEGTNSWKLVYKFSTEDAEAAQQLKEKLDKAIEDFRYTNMTISVDYYDPQTNFVIVHGLNTKMGARGFGDMLKEKKEYKIKHPFFEISSPNYKIIQIHKNLDDYLQQDVTK
;
A
#
# COMPACT_ATOMS: atom_id res chain seq x y z
N MET A 1 -17.06 29.81 -8.89
CA MET A 1 -16.93 28.62 -9.74
C MET A 1 -16.33 29.10 -11.07
N MET A 2 -15.02 28.96 -11.26
CA MET A 2 -14.39 29.30 -12.55
C MET A 2 -14.73 28.20 -13.54
N VAL A 3 -15.53 28.53 -14.54
CA VAL A 3 -15.85 27.63 -15.65
C VAL A 3 -14.68 27.72 -16.66
N TYR A 4 -13.75 26.78 -16.58
CA TYR A 4 -12.72 26.61 -17.61
C TYR A 4 -13.30 25.81 -18.80
N ASN A 5 -14.23 26.41 -19.52
CA ASN A 5 -14.72 25.84 -20.76
C ASN A 5 -13.64 25.94 -21.84
N GLY A 6 -13.13 24.79 -22.29
CA GLY A 6 -12.24 24.68 -23.45
C GLY A 6 -10.74 24.70 -23.13
N ASN A 7 -10.33 24.45 -21.90
CA ASN A 7 -8.93 24.38 -21.55
C ASN A 7 -8.46 22.90 -21.58
N ASP A 8 -7.52 22.56 -22.46
CA ASP A 8 -6.91 21.23 -22.63
C ASP A 8 -6.31 20.64 -21.32
N ILE A 9 -6.19 21.48 -20.30
CA ILE A 9 -5.62 21.11 -19.00
C ILE A 9 -6.61 20.36 -18.08
N VAL A 10 -7.93 20.57 -18.23
CA VAL A 10 -8.94 19.97 -17.34
C VAL A 10 -8.95 18.45 -17.40
N PRO A 11 -8.94 17.80 -18.58
CA PRO A 11 -8.86 16.35 -18.66
C PRO A 11 -7.62 15.76 -17.97
N LYS A 12 -6.47 16.47 -18.06
CA LYS A 12 -5.21 16.08 -17.39
C LYS A 12 -5.36 16.06 -15.87
N PHE A 13 -5.96 17.13 -15.32
CA PHE A 13 -6.24 17.19 -13.88
C PHE A 13 -7.23 16.12 -13.43
N GLU A 14 -8.27 15.86 -14.18
CA GLU A 14 -9.27 14.83 -13.82
C GLU A 14 -8.65 13.43 -13.88
N LEU A 15 -7.78 13.12 -14.84
CA LEU A 15 -7.07 11.83 -14.87
C LEU A 15 -6.07 11.70 -13.71
N LEU A 16 -5.33 12.78 -13.40
CA LEU A 16 -4.44 12.80 -12.24
C LEU A 16 -5.21 12.60 -10.93
N LYS A 17 -6.34 13.29 -10.78
CA LYS A 17 -7.26 13.16 -9.65
C LYS A 17 -7.80 11.74 -9.53
N ALA A 18 -8.18 11.10 -10.64
CA ALA A 18 -8.60 9.70 -10.64
C ALA A 18 -7.50 8.79 -10.08
N THR A 19 -6.24 9.01 -10.48
CA THR A 19 -5.09 8.27 -9.96
C THR A 19 -4.90 8.49 -8.45
N ALA A 20 -5.02 9.73 -7.99
CA ALA A 20 -4.93 10.06 -6.56
C ALA A 20 -6.06 9.41 -5.75
N ILE A 21 -7.30 9.44 -6.26
CA ILE A 21 -8.45 8.76 -5.67
C ILE A 21 -8.19 7.25 -5.54
N GLY A 22 -7.66 6.62 -6.58
CA GLY A 22 -7.33 5.20 -6.54
C GLY A 22 -6.31 4.85 -5.46
N ARG A 23 -5.30 5.68 -5.28
CA ARG A 23 -4.29 5.49 -4.20
C ARG A 23 -4.88 5.69 -2.81
N GLN A 24 -5.80 6.63 -2.65
CA GLN A 24 -6.38 6.98 -1.36
C GLN A 24 -7.54 6.09 -0.94
N GLN A 25 -8.41 5.74 -1.90
CA GLN A 25 -9.70 5.11 -1.62
C GLN A 25 -9.85 3.70 -2.22
N GLY A 26 -8.85 3.26 -2.99
CA GLY A 26 -8.76 1.92 -3.54
C GLY A 26 -9.49 1.72 -4.87
N PHE A 27 -9.64 0.42 -5.22
CA PHE A 27 -10.05 -0.04 -6.53
C PHE A 27 -11.40 0.51 -7.00
N GLU A 28 -12.44 0.42 -6.18
CA GLU A 28 -13.80 0.80 -6.60
C GLU A 28 -13.92 2.31 -6.85
N ALA A 29 -13.24 3.12 -6.04
CA ALA A 29 -13.20 4.57 -6.23
C ALA A 29 -12.38 4.93 -7.49
N TYR A 30 -11.26 4.25 -7.73
CA TYR A 30 -10.47 4.41 -8.95
C TYR A 30 -11.28 4.08 -10.20
N LYS A 31 -11.97 2.94 -10.19
CA LYS A 31 -12.84 2.49 -11.28
C LYS A 31 -13.90 3.54 -11.63
N LYS A 32 -14.59 4.09 -10.61
CA LYS A 32 -15.58 5.16 -10.79
C LYS A 32 -14.97 6.44 -11.37
N ALA A 33 -13.81 6.85 -10.86
CA ALA A 33 -13.13 8.05 -11.31
C ALA A 33 -12.62 7.92 -12.76
N LEU A 34 -12.05 6.79 -13.15
CA LEU A 34 -11.64 6.53 -14.54
C LEU A 34 -12.83 6.50 -15.50
N ASN A 35 -13.94 5.86 -15.10
CA ASN A 35 -15.15 5.88 -15.90
C ASN A 35 -15.68 7.29 -16.13
N PHE A 36 -15.64 8.13 -15.09
CA PHE A 36 -15.99 9.55 -15.21
C PHE A 36 -15.12 10.26 -16.28
N VAL A 37 -13.80 10.10 -16.21
CA VAL A 37 -12.88 10.74 -17.17
C VAL A 37 -13.14 10.26 -18.59
N SER A 38 -13.29 8.95 -18.81
CA SER A 38 -13.53 8.36 -20.13
C SER A 38 -14.84 8.82 -20.77
N LEU A 39 -15.90 9.00 -19.97
CA LEU A 39 -17.22 9.42 -20.46
C LEU A 39 -17.32 10.92 -20.71
N ASN A 40 -16.65 11.75 -19.89
CA ASN A 40 -16.77 13.20 -20.01
C ASN A 40 -15.75 13.82 -21.00
N TYR A 41 -14.66 13.10 -21.29
CA TYR A 41 -13.58 13.59 -22.18
C TYR A 41 -13.20 12.57 -23.27
N PRO A 42 -14.15 11.93 -23.97
CA PRO A 42 -13.88 10.77 -24.83
C PRO A 42 -12.98 11.08 -26.03
N SER A 43 -12.93 12.34 -26.47
CA SER A 43 -12.12 12.78 -27.62
C SER A 43 -10.69 13.20 -27.25
N THR A 44 -10.40 13.38 -25.96
CA THR A 44 -9.07 13.78 -25.47
C THR A 44 -8.16 12.55 -25.27
N GLU A 45 -6.85 12.77 -25.24
CA GLU A 45 -5.89 11.70 -24.98
C GLU A 45 -6.09 11.11 -23.57
N GLU A 46 -6.39 11.95 -22.58
CA GLU A 46 -6.65 11.53 -21.19
C GLU A 46 -7.93 10.68 -21.07
N GLY A 47 -8.97 11.03 -21.81
CA GLY A 47 -10.21 10.24 -21.85
C GLY A 47 -9.99 8.87 -22.49
N LYS A 48 -9.23 8.81 -23.60
CA LYS A 48 -8.84 7.53 -24.24
C LYS A 48 -7.95 6.71 -23.32
N GLN A 49 -6.98 7.35 -22.64
CA GLN A 49 -6.12 6.69 -21.66
C GLN A 49 -6.94 6.13 -20.50
N ALA A 50 -7.87 6.90 -19.95
CA ALA A 50 -8.77 6.45 -18.89
C ALA A 50 -9.58 5.23 -19.33
N GLN A 51 -10.11 5.24 -20.56
CA GLN A 51 -10.85 4.11 -21.12
C GLN A 51 -9.97 2.87 -21.32
N GLN A 52 -8.73 3.06 -21.79
CA GLN A 52 -7.77 1.96 -21.95
C GLN A 52 -7.42 1.33 -20.60
N ILE A 53 -7.17 2.13 -19.58
CA ILE A 53 -6.92 1.63 -18.21
C ILE A 53 -8.16 0.88 -17.70
N TYR A 54 -9.36 1.46 -17.89
CA TYR A 54 -10.61 0.87 -17.44
C TYR A 54 -10.84 -0.51 -18.07
N ASN A 55 -10.62 -0.64 -19.39
CA ASN A 55 -10.91 -1.87 -20.13
C ASN A 55 -9.82 -2.94 -19.98
N ASN A 56 -8.54 -2.55 -19.89
CA ASN A 56 -7.42 -3.48 -19.99
C ASN A 56 -6.68 -3.69 -18.67
N THR A 57 -6.58 -2.65 -17.83
CA THR A 57 -5.79 -2.73 -16.59
C THR A 57 -6.66 -3.08 -15.39
N LEU A 58 -7.84 -2.46 -15.25
CA LEU A 58 -8.71 -2.72 -14.11
C LEU A 58 -9.15 -4.18 -13.97
N PRO A 59 -9.46 -4.94 -15.04
CA PRO A 59 -9.78 -6.36 -14.90
C PRO A 59 -8.66 -7.17 -14.24
N LEU A 60 -7.39 -6.81 -14.50
CA LEU A 60 -6.23 -7.48 -13.90
C LEU A 60 -6.05 -7.14 -12.41
N LEU A 61 -6.60 -6.03 -11.97
CA LEU A 61 -6.55 -5.55 -10.59
C LEU A 61 -7.82 -5.90 -9.79
N ALA A 62 -8.83 -6.47 -10.43
CA ALA A 62 -10.14 -6.73 -9.81
C ALA A 62 -10.13 -7.87 -8.79
N VAL A 63 -9.13 -8.73 -8.83
CA VAL A 63 -8.99 -9.86 -7.89
C VAL A 63 -8.69 -9.31 -6.50
N LYS A 64 -9.63 -9.50 -5.57
CA LYS A 64 -9.53 -9.05 -4.18
C LYS A 64 -9.33 -10.19 -3.17
N ASP A 65 -9.48 -11.45 -3.63
CA ASP A 65 -9.29 -12.62 -2.79
C ASP A 65 -7.81 -12.79 -2.47
N PHE A 66 -7.52 -13.07 -1.20
CA PHE A 66 -6.15 -13.31 -0.77
C PHE A 66 -5.62 -14.62 -1.33
N VAL A 67 -4.37 -14.59 -1.78
CA VAL A 67 -3.72 -15.81 -2.26
C VAL A 67 -3.19 -16.64 -1.11
N PRO A 68 -3.19 -17.99 -1.25
CA PRO A 68 -2.56 -18.87 -0.27
C PRO A 68 -1.10 -18.48 -0.04
N GLU A 69 -0.66 -18.55 1.20
CA GLU A 69 0.68 -18.10 1.61
C GLU A 69 1.71 -19.23 1.69
N GLU A 70 1.26 -20.49 1.52
CA GLU A 70 2.13 -21.66 1.45
C GLU A 70 3.11 -21.53 0.27
N GLY A 71 4.40 -21.75 0.54
CA GLY A 71 5.47 -21.68 -0.47
C GLY A 71 5.88 -20.26 -0.86
N THR A 72 5.27 -19.22 -0.30
CA THR A 72 5.70 -17.82 -0.53
C THR A 72 7.05 -17.55 0.13
N ASN A 73 7.98 -16.99 -0.64
CA ASN A 73 9.32 -16.61 -0.21
C ASN A 73 9.54 -15.07 -0.17
N SER A 74 8.48 -14.31 -0.14
CA SER A 74 8.54 -12.84 -0.09
C SER A 74 7.51 -12.30 0.91
N TRP A 75 8.00 -11.84 2.03
CA TRP A 75 7.23 -11.39 3.18
C TRP A 75 7.60 -9.96 3.57
N LYS A 76 6.69 -9.34 4.26
CA LYS A 76 6.84 -8.02 4.86
C LYS A 76 6.45 -8.08 6.32
N LEU A 77 7.15 -7.31 7.14
CA LEU A 77 6.74 -6.96 8.48
C LEU A 77 6.18 -5.53 8.45
N VAL A 78 4.96 -5.33 8.91
CA VAL A 78 4.23 -4.08 8.74
C VAL A 78 3.82 -3.52 10.10
N TYR A 79 4.16 -2.26 10.34
CA TYR A 79 3.72 -1.46 11.48
C TYR A 79 2.71 -0.42 11.00
N LYS A 80 1.52 -0.38 11.62
CA LYS A 80 0.44 0.55 11.27
C LYS A 80 0.52 1.81 12.11
N PHE A 81 0.49 2.98 11.47
CA PHE A 81 0.45 4.29 12.12
C PHE A 81 -0.74 5.10 11.64
N SER A 82 -1.25 5.99 12.52
CA SER A 82 -2.09 7.09 12.06
C SER A 82 -1.27 8.04 11.17
N THR A 83 -1.92 8.66 10.19
CA THR A 83 -1.29 9.73 9.39
C THR A 83 -0.91 10.95 10.25
N GLU A 84 -1.57 11.13 11.39
CA GLU A 84 -1.25 12.19 12.38
C GLU A 84 0.05 11.88 13.13
N ASP A 85 0.46 10.61 13.20
CA ASP A 85 1.67 10.13 13.88
C ASP A 85 2.89 10.00 12.93
N ALA A 86 2.96 10.84 11.89
CA ALA A 86 4.00 10.77 10.86
C ALA A 86 5.43 10.87 11.44
N GLU A 87 5.63 11.67 12.50
CA GLU A 87 6.92 11.77 13.18
C GLU A 87 7.30 10.46 13.90
N ALA A 88 6.34 9.82 14.58
CA ALA A 88 6.58 8.53 15.22
C ALA A 88 6.86 7.42 14.20
N ALA A 89 6.20 7.44 13.05
CA ALA A 89 6.48 6.53 11.94
C ALA A 89 7.90 6.72 11.39
N GLN A 90 8.34 7.96 11.23
CA GLN A 90 9.69 8.28 10.77
C GLN A 90 10.75 7.85 11.80
N GLN A 91 10.52 8.09 13.08
CA GLN A 91 11.41 7.64 14.16
C GLN A 91 11.50 6.10 14.21
N LEU A 92 10.40 5.40 13.98
CA LEU A 92 10.45 3.94 13.87
C LEU A 92 11.27 3.49 12.68
N LYS A 93 11.08 4.12 11.50
CA LYS A 93 11.88 3.83 10.31
C LYS A 93 13.38 3.94 10.61
N GLU A 94 13.83 5.03 11.24
CA GLU A 94 15.24 5.25 11.57
C GLU A 94 15.80 4.17 12.54
N LYS A 95 14.99 3.74 13.52
CA LYS A 95 15.38 2.65 14.43
C LYS A 95 15.50 1.31 13.69
N LEU A 96 14.62 1.06 12.73
CA LEU A 96 14.64 -0.16 11.91
C LEU A 96 15.83 -0.14 10.95
N ASP A 97 16.12 1.00 10.29
CA ASP A 97 17.28 1.16 9.42
C ASP A 97 18.57 0.89 10.21
N LYS A 98 18.69 1.48 11.42
CA LYS A 98 19.82 1.21 12.31
C LYS A 98 19.92 -0.28 12.67
N ALA A 99 18.81 -0.93 13.01
CA ALA A 99 18.83 -2.33 13.37
C ALA A 99 19.32 -3.21 12.19
N ILE A 100 18.86 -2.92 10.97
CA ILE A 100 19.28 -3.62 9.75
C ILE A 100 20.79 -3.45 9.54
N GLU A 101 21.32 -2.25 9.74
CA GLU A 101 22.76 -1.95 9.63
C GLU A 101 23.56 -2.71 10.70
N ASP A 102 23.16 -2.63 11.98
CA ASP A 102 23.82 -3.29 13.11
C ASP A 102 23.86 -4.82 12.93
N PHE A 103 22.81 -5.42 12.39
CA PHE A 103 22.75 -6.86 12.09
C PHE A 103 23.37 -7.24 10.74
N ARG A 104 23.79 -6.27 9.93
CA ARG A 104 24.37 -6.47 8.59
C ARG A 104 23.43 -7.22 7.63
N TYR A 105 22.13 -6.94 7.69
CA TYR A 105 21.16 -7.51 6.77
C TYR A 105 21.16 -6.73 5.44
N THR A 106 21.89 -7.22 4.44
CA THR A 106 22.09 -6.53 3.16
C THR A 106 20.88 -6.58 2.23
N ASN A 107 19.94 -7.50 2.46
CA ASN A 107 18.76 -7.71 1.61
C ASN A 107 17.50 -7.07 2.18
N MET A 108 17.58 -6.44 3.33
CA MET A 108 16.42 -5.80 3.98
C MET A 108 16.42 -4.30 3.72
N THR A 109 15.24 -3.74 3.52
CA THR A 109 15.03 -2.30 3.35
C THR A 109 13.76 -1.86 4.06
N ILE A 110 13.68 -0.56 4.38
CA ILE A 110 12.51 0.01 5.05
C ILE A 110 11.87 1.06 4.16
N SER A 111 10.53 1.03 4.07
CA SER A 111 9.74 2.10 3.46
C SER A 111 8.67 2.62 4.41
N VAL A 112 8.18 3.84 4.13
CA VAL A 112 6.94 4.36 4.69
C VAL A 112 5.96 4.47 3.53
N ASP A 113 4.91 3.64 3.58
CA ASP A 113 3.91 3.58 2.53
C ASP A 113 2.60 4.22 3.01
N TYR A 114 2.01 5.03 2.17
CA TYR A 114 0.65 5.53 2.37
C TYR A 114 -0.34 4.40 2.11
N TYR A 115 -1.28 4.19 3.03
CA TYR A 115 -2.33 3.21 2.87
C TYR A 115 -3.67 3.88 2.52
N ASP A 116 -4.18 4.70 3.42
CA ASP A 116 -5.42 5.46 3.25
C ASP A 116 -5.31 6.83 3.94
N PRO A 117 -6.34 7.71 3.88
CA PRO A 117 -6.27 9.05 4.49
C PRO A 117 -5.95 9.08 5.99
N GLN A 118 -6.16 7.98 6.71
CA GLN A 118 -5.95 7.88 8.15
C GLN A 118 -4.75 7.00 8.52
N THR A 119 -4.15 6.27 7.54
CA THR A 119 -3.19 5.21 7.84
C THR A 119 -1.95 5.28 6.97
N ASN A 120 -0.78 5.23 7.61
CA ASN A 120 0.51 4.94 7.01
C ASN A 120 1.07 3.61 7.53
N PHE A 121 1.89 2.95 6.72
CA PHE A 121 2.63 1.77 7.11
C PHE A 121 4.12 2.06 7.14
N VAL A 122 4.82 1.60 8.18
CA VAL A 122 6.28 1.42 8.16
C VAL A 122 6.54 -0.05 7.88
N ILE A 123 7.31 -0.35 6.85
CA ILE A 123 7.41 -1.70 6.29
C ILE A 123 8.86 -2.15 6.22
N VAL A 124 9.12 -3.35 6.74
CA VAL A 124 10.37 -4.07 6.51
C VAL A 124 10.19 -5.01 5.33
N HIS A 125 11.02 -4.87 4.34
CA HIS A 125 11.09 -5.71 3.13
C HIS A 125 12.26 -6.69 3.21
N GLY A 126 12.29 -7.68 2.28
CA GLY A 126 13.40 -8.60 2.13
C GLY A 126 13.35 -9.79 3.10
N LEU A 127 12.20 -10.10 3.66
CA LEU A 127 11.97 -11.25 4.50
C LEU A 127 11.47 -12.43 3.68
N ASN A 128 12.02 -13.63 3.91
CA ASN A 128 11.79 -14.80 3.05
C ASN A 128 10.66 -15.71 3.57
N THR A 129 10.33 -15.63 4.86
CA THR A 129 9.29 -16.50 5.47
C THR A 129 8.45 -15.72 6.47
N LYS A 130 7.22 -16.18 6.71
CA LYS A 130 6.33 -15.62 7.75
C LYS A 130 7.01 -15.68 9.13
N MET A 131 7.59 -16.84 9.46
CA MET A 131 8.29 -17.05 10.73
C MET A 131 9.50 -16.13 10.87
N GLY A 132 10.27 -15.91 9.78
CA GLY A 132 11.39 -14.96 9.78
C GLY A 132 10.93 -13.52 9.99
N ALA A 133 9.80 -13.12 9.38
CA ALA A 133 9.22 -11.80 9.58
C ALA A 133 8.78 -11.60 11.05
N ARG A 134 8.04 -12.54 11.61
CA ARG A 134 7.63 -12.52 13.03
C ARG A 134 8.84 -12.51 13.96
N GLY A 135 9.80 -13.43 13.76
CA GLY A 135 11.00 -13.53 14.60
C GLY A 135 11.85 -12.26 14.59
N PHE A 136 11.93 -11.56 13.46
CA PHE A 136 12.60 -10.26 13.38
C PHE A 136 11.88 -9.21 14.23
N GLY A 137 10.56 -9.11 14.12
CA GLY A 137 9.76 -8.18 14.93
C GLY A 137 9.85 -8.48 16.44
N ASP A 138 9.73 -9.76 16.84
CA ASP A 138 9.83 -10.17 18.24
C ASP A 138 11.23 -9.90 18.80
N MET A 139 12.27 -10.18 18.04
CA MET A 139 13.65 -9.86 18.43
C MET A 139 13.84 -8.36 18.71
N LEU A 140 13.29 -7.49 17.84
CA LEU A 140 13.38 -6.03 18.02
C LEU A 140 12.59 -5.54 19.24
N LYS A 141 11.50 -6.22 19.59
CA LYS A 141 10.69 -5.94 20.78
C LYS A 141 11.43 -6.31 22.08
N GLU A 142 12.16 -7.43 22.07
CA GLU A 142 12.86 -7.95 23.25
C GLU A 142 14.21 -7.25 23.50
N LYS A 143 14.94 -6.89 22.45
CA LYS A 143 16.24 -6.26 22.57
C LYS A 143 16.13 -4.88 23.22
N LYS A 144 16.84 -4.69 24.36
CA LYS A 144 16.83 -3.44 25.15
C LYS A 144 17.30 -2.22 24.35
N GLU A 145 18.12 -2.43 23.35
CA GLU A 145 18.70 -1.39 22.50
C GLU A 145 17.65 -0.74 21.60
N TYR A 146 16.75 -1.53 21.00
CA TYR A 146 15.73 -1.02 20.08
C TYR A 146 14.39 -0.78 20.77
N LYS A 147 13.93 -1.70 21.63
CA LYS A 147 12.67 -1.63 22.41
C LYS A 147 11.46 -1.22 21.55
N ILE A 148 11.34 -1.78 20.34
CA ILE A 148 10.24 -1.48 19.44
C ILE A 148 9.01 -2.23 19.92
N LYS A 149 8.13 -1.54 20.65
CA LYS A 149 6.90 -2.11 21.23
C LYS A 149 5.67 -1.91 20.36
N HIS A 150 5.80 -1.15 19.26
CA HIS A 150 4.69 -0.91 18.35
C HIS A 150 4.18 -2.24 17.78
N PRO A 151 2.85 -2.47 17.75
CA PRO A 151 2.30 -3.71 17.21
C PRO A 151 2.59 -3.83 15.72
N PHE A 152 2.79 -5.06 15.26
CA PHE A 152 3.07 -5.37 13.87
C PHE A 152 2.27 -6.60 13.41
N PHE A 153 2.21 -6.79 12.11
CA PHE A 153 1.72 -8.00 11.48
C PHE A 153 2.61 -8.40 10.30
N GLU A 154 2.57 -9.67 9.94
CA GLU A 154 3.27 -10.21 8.79
C GLU A 154 2.29 -10.38 7.62
N ILE A 155 2.76 -10.08 6.42
CA ILE A 155 1.97 -10.24 5.21
C ILE A 155 2.86 -10.66 4.04
N SER A 156 2.38 -11.58 3.22
CA SER A 156 3.05 -11.93 1.98
C SER A 156 3.01 -10.76 0.98
N SER A 157 4.04 -10.62 0.14
CA SER A 157 4.08 -9.53 -0.85
C SER A 157 2.89 -9.55 -1.82
N PRO A 158 2.37 -10.71 -2.29
CA PRO A 158 1.14 -10.74 -3.09
C PRO A 158 -0.07 -10.20 -2.33
N ASN A 159 -0.29 -10.62 -1.08
CA ASN A 159 -1.42 -10.16 -0.27
C ASN A 159 -1.27 -8.68 0.13
N TYR A 160 -0.03 -8.21 0.36
CA TYR A 160 0.23 -6.79 0.57
C TYR A 160 -0.22 -5.95 -0.64
N LYS A 161 0.03 -6.41 -1.85
CA LYS A 161 -0.48 -5.76 -3.07
C LYS A 161 -2.01 -5.70 -3.09
N ILE A 162 -2.68 -6.78 -2.68
CA ILE A 162 -4.15 -6.85 -2.62
C ILE A 162 -4.69 -5.82 -1.63
N ILE A 163 -4.17 -5.77 -0.40
CA ILE A 163 -4.65 -4.78 0.57
C ILE A 163 -4.37 -3.33 0.13
N GLN A 164 -3.28 -3.07 -0.57
CA GLN A 164 -2.99 -1.73 -1.10
C GLN A 164 -3.98 -1.32 -2.20
N ILE A 165 -4.41 -2.25 -3.04
CA ILE A 165 -5.35 -1.99 -4.14
C ILE A 165 -6.78 -1.87 -3.62
N HIS A 166 -7.21 -2.79 -2.75
CA HIS A 166 -8.62 -2.93 -2.34
C HIS A 166 -8.94 -2.28 -1.00
N LYS A 167 -7.94 -1.84 -0.23
CA LYS A 167 -8.08 -1.25 1.11
C LYS A 167 -8.81 -2.17 2.10
N ASN A 168 -8.58 -3.47 1.99
CA ASN A 168 -9.24 -4.53 2.75
C ASN A 168 -8.33 -5.18 3.82
N LEU A 169 -7.50 -4.36 4.50
CA LEU A 169 -6.60 -4.83 5.56
C LEU A 169 -7.33 -5.59 6.67
N ASP A 170 -8.50 -5.09 7.08
CA ASP A 170 -9.26 -5.70 8.18
C ASP A 170 -9.71 -7.13 7.82
N ASP A 171 -10.10 -7.35 6.56
CA ASP A 171 -10.44 -8.70 6.05
C ASP A 171 -9.22 -9.63 6.12
N TYR A 172 -8.02 -9.13 5.81
CA TYR A 172 -6.79 -9.91 5.90
C TYR A 172 -6.47 -10.30 7.36
N LEU A 173 -6.53 -9.34 8.28
CA LEU A 173 -6.22 -9.57 9.68
C LEU A 173 -7.22 -10.53 10.34
N GLN A 174 -8.49 -10.53 9.94
CA GLN A 174 -9.51 -11.46 10.45
C GLN A 174 -9.26 -12.91 10.02
N GLN A 175 -8.70 -13.15 8.82
CA GLN A 175 -8.38 -14.51 8.36
C GLN A 175 -7.24 -15.15 9.18
N ASP A 176 -6.29 -14.35 9.68
CA ASP A 176 -5.14 -14.85 10.45
C ASP A 176 -5.54 -15.25 11.89
N VAL A 177 -6.67 -14.73 12.40
CA VAL A 177 -7.22 -15.07 13.72
C VAL A 177 -7.99 -16.41 13.72
N THR A 178 -8.40 -16.88 12.54
CA THR A 178 -9.25 -18.08 12.38
C THR A 178 -8.44 -19.34 12.01
N LYS A 179 -7.13 -19.25 11.92
CA LYS A 179 -6.19 -20.39 11.71
C LYS A 179 -5.37 -20.65 12.96
#